data_7fe50a4c216bdd4a7f31d6f6adc69e74
#
_entry.id   7fe50a4c216bdd4a7f31d6f6adc69e74
#
_cell.length_a   1.000
_cell.length_b   1.000
_cell.length_c   1.000
_cell.angle_alpha   90.00
_cell.angle_beta   90.00
_cell.angle_gamma   90.00
#
_symmetry.space_group_name_H-M   'P 1'
#
loop_
_entity.id
_entity.type
_entity.pdbx_description
1 polymer ?
#
loop_
_entity_poly.entity_id
_entity_poly.type
_entity_poly.pdbx_seq_one_letter_code
_entity_poly.pdbx_strand_id
1 'polypeptide(L)'
;MKNKVLSALLNDPERHAILTLARELNLPQWCLSAGFVRNVVWDVCHGYDVLSPLNDVDLVYFDPDCSKEQDRLIEAELKRRLDVDWSVKNQARMHERNRDSPYKNTLDAMSYWPEVQTAVGIRWGDGGYKFGGYEFGGYELVSPFPLDKVLTCRVTLNPKRPKHAVFNQRLNSKGWLSQWPKLEVDR
;
A
#
# COMPACT_ATOMS: atom_id res chain seq x y z
N MET A 1 15.28 7.30 3.94
CA MET A 1 14.37 6.45 3.18
C MET A 1 13.02 7.12 2.93
N LYS A 2 12.25 7.53 3.95
CA LYS A 2 10.90 8.11 3.85
C LYS A 2 10.78 9.21 2.77
N ASN A 3 11.62 10.24 2.84
CA ASN A 3 11.58 11.36 1.88
C ASN A 3 11.89 10.95 0.43
N LYS A 4 12.82 10.00 0.25
CA LYS A 4 13.13 9.47 -1.09
C LYS A 4 11.92 8.74 -1.70
N VAL A 5 11.21 7.94 -0.91
CA VAL A 5 10.02 7.21 -1.34
C VAL A 5 8.87 8.16 -1.66
N LEU A 6 8.60 9.16 -0.79
CA LEU A 6 7.59 10.18 -1.05
C LEU A 6 7.90 10.98 -2.32
N SER A 7 9.15 11.44 -2.46
CA SER A 7 9.59 12.16 -3.68
C SER A 7 9.42 11.31 -4.94
N ALA A 8 9.80 10.03 -4.90
CA ALA A 8 9.65 9.13 -6.04
C ALA A 8 8.18 8.92 -6.43
N LEU A 9 7.30 8.70 -5.43
CA LEU A 9 5.85 8.54 -5.66
C LEU A 9 5.19 9.80 -6.24
N LEU A 10 5.56 10.98 -5.75
CA LEU A 10 4.91 12.24 -6.14
C LEU A 10 5.47 12.84 -7.43
N ASN A 11 6.71 12.53 -7.78
CA ASN A 11 7.33 12.97 -9.03
C ASN A 11 7.01 12.04 -10.23
N ASP A 12 6.49 10.85 -9.99
CA ASP A 12 6.02 9.96 -11.04
C ASP A 12 4.61 10.40 -11.50
N PRO A 13 4.43 10.80 -12.78
CA PRO A 13 3.17 11.38 -13.25
C PRO A 13 1.97 10.42 -13.12
N GLU A 14 2.19 9.13 -13.38
CA GLU A 14 1.12 8.11 -13.31
C GLU A 14 0.69 7.90 -11.86
N ARG A 15 1.63 7.71 -10.94
CA ARG A 15 1.33 7.54 -9.51
C ARG A 15 0.70 8.78 -8.90
N HIS A 16 1.13 9.96 -9.32
CA HIS A 16 0.54 11.23 -8.87
C HIS A 16 -0.92 11.38 -9.34
N ALA A 17 -1.22 11.02 -10.60
CA ALA A 17 -2.60 11.01 -11.10
C ALA A 17 -3.48 10.04 -10.32
N ILE A 18 -3.00 8.83 -10.04
CA ILE A 18 -3.69 7.82 -9.22
C ILE A 18 -3.97 8.34 -7.81
N LEU A 19 -2.97 8.95 -7.16
CA LEU A 19 -3.12 9.56 -5.82
C LEU A 19 -4.17 10.67 -5.81
N THR A 20 -4.20 11.50 -6.85
CA THR A 20 -5.18 12.59 -7.00
C THR A 20 -6.61 12.02 -7.11
N LEU A 21 -6.81 11.01 -7.96
CA LEU A 21 -8.10 10.35 -8.11
C LEU A 21 -8.59 9.68 -6.82
N ALA A 22 -7.69 8.97 -6.13
CA ALA A 22 -8.04 8.32 -4.87
C ALA A 22 -8.44 9.33 -3.78
N ARG A 23 -7.75 10.48 -3.72
CA ARG A 23 -8.06 11.57 -2.80
C ARG A 23 -9.45 12.18 -3.06
N GLU A 24 -9.82 12.39 -4.33
CA GLU A 24 -11.11 12.98 -4.71
C GLU A 24 -12.31 12.17 -4.22
N LEU A 25 -12.17 10.85 -4.05
CA LEU A 25 -13.24 9.98 -3.54
C LEU A 25 -13.58 10.26 -2.07
N ASN A 26 -12.69 10.89 -1.33
CA ASN A 26 -12.86 11.22 0.09
C ASN A 26 -13.38 10.05 0.94
N LEU A 27 -12.91 8.84 0.66
CA LEU A 27 -13.29 7.63 1.40
C LEU A 27 -12.74 7.67 2.83
N PRO A 28 -13.48 7.16 3.84
CA PRO A 28 -12.99 7.17 5.21
C PRO A 28 -11.75 6.29 5.37
N GLN A 29 -10.70 6.85 5.98
CA GLN A 29 -9.44 6.17 6.31
C GLN A 29 -8.75 5.49 5.11
N TRP A 30 -8.92 6.02 3.91
CA TRP A 30 -8.32 5.44 2.71
C TRP A 30 -6.80 5.51 2.68
N CYS A 31 -6.18 4.58 1.98
CA CYS A 31 -4.81 4.73 1.47
C CYS A 31 -4.60 3.88 0.21
N LEU A 32 -3.71 4.32 -0.66
CA LEU A 32 -3.11 3.45 -1.68
C LEU A 32 -1.99 2.65 -1.04
N SER A 33 -2.03 1.33 -1.15
CA SER A 33 -1.26 0.44 -0.29
C SER A 33 -0.50 -0.66 -1.03
N ALA A 34 0.13 -1.54 -0.29
CA ALA A 34 0.80 -2.73 -0.81
C ALA A 34 1.84 -2.41 -1.92
N GLY A 35 1.68 -2.99 -3.10
CA GLY A 35 2.59 -2.84 -4.23
C GLY A 35 2.81 -1.40 -4.66
N PHE A 36 1.80 -0.54 -4.52
CA PHE A 36 1.88 0.86 -4.87
C PHE A 36 3.02 1.60 -4.15
N VAL A 37 3.22 1.33 -2.87
CA VAL A 37 4.29 1.93 -2.05
C VAL A 37 5.49 0.99 -1.91
N ARG A 38 5.26 -0.29 -1.57
CA ARG A 38 6.32 -1.27 -1.30
C ARG A 38 7.30 -1.40 -2.47
N ASN A 39 6.81 -1.46 -3.72
CA ASN A 39 7.67 -1.63 -4.88
C ASN A 39 8.60 -0.42 -5.04
N VAL A 40 8.10 0.81 -4.80
CA VAL A 40 8.93 2.03 -4.81
C VAL A 40 10.00 2.00 -3.71
N VAL A 41 9.67 1.48 -2.53
CA VAL A 41 10.68 1.27 -1.47
C VAL A 41 11.80 0.36 -1.97
N TRP A 42 11.45 -0.74 -2.62
CA TRP A 42 12.42 -1.71 -3.13
C TRP A 42 13.21 -1.16 -4.33
N ASP A 43 12.57 -0.39 -5.24
CA ASP A 43 13.28 0.31 -6.33
C ASP A 43 14.32 1.27 -5.79
N VAL A 44 13.96 2.10 -4.80
CA VAL A 44 14.88 3.03 -4.13
C VAL A 44 16.03 2.29 -3.42
N CYS A 45 15.76 1.15 -2.78
CA CYS A 45 16.78 0.31 -2.15
C CYS A 45 17.77 -0.27 -3.17
N HIS A 46 17.31 -0.55 -4.38
CA HIS A 46 18.14 -1.08 -5.48
C HIS A 46 18.87 0.01 -6.26
N GLY A 47 18.46 1.28 -6.08
CA GLY A 47 19.01 2.40 -6.83
C GLY A 47 18.53 2.40 -8.29
N TYR A 48 17.29 1.95 -8.55
CA TYR A 48 16.73 1.99 -9.89
C TYR A 48 16.38 3.42 -10.29
N ASP A 49 16.81 3.84 -11.47
CA ASP A 49 16.56 5.17 -12.01
C ASP A 49 15.10 5.33 -12.49
N VAL A 50 14.49 4.22 -12.90
CA VAL A 50 13.09 4.16 -13.35
C VAL A 50 12.32 3.27 -12.39
N LEU A 51 11.16 3.75 -11.92
CA LEU A 51 10.30 2.98 -11.05
C LEU A 51 9.71 1.77 -11.78
N SER A 52 9.61 0.66 -11.05
CA SER A 52 8.96 -0.55 -11.56
C SER A 52 7.52 -0.26 -12.00
N PRO A 53 7.05 -0.88 -13.09
CA PRO A 53 5.68 -0.73 -13.56
C PRO A 53 4.66 -1.04 -12.46
N LEU A 54 3.53 -0.34 -12.48
CA LEU A 54 2.38 -0.67 -11.65
C LEU A 54 1.77 -1.98 -12.14
N ASN A 55 1.49 -2.89 -11.21
CA ASN A 55 0.68 -4.07 -11.48
C ASN A 55 -0.77 -3.77 -11.13
N ASP A 56 -1.16 -4.10 -9.90
CA ASP A 56 -2.44 -3.76 -9.30
C ASP A 56 -2.31 -2.51 -8.41
N VAL A 57 -3.36 -1.70 -8.34
CA VAL A 57 -3.46 -0.51 -7.51
C VAL A 57 -4.45 -0.77 -6.37
N ASP A 58 -3.92 -1.16 -5.23
CA ASP A 58 -4.71 -1.47 -4.04
C ASP A 58 -5.16 -0.19 -3.32
N LEU A 59 -6.42 0.21 -3.53
CA LEU A 59 -7.10 1.24 -2.75
C LEU A 59 -7.87 0.58 -1.61
N VAL A 60 -7.39 0.75 -0.39
CA VAL A 60 -8.06 0.25 0.80
C VAL A 60 -8.68 1.39 1.60
N TYR A 61 -9.81 1.13 2.25
CA TYR A 61 -10.51 2.09 3.10
C TYR A 61 -11.28 1.35 4.21
N PHE A 62 -11.84 2.06 5.16
CA PHE A 62 -12.59 1.45 6.27
C PHE A 62 -13.92 2.17 6.46
N ASP A 63 -15.01 1.51 6.10
CA ASP A 63 -16.37 1.99 6.27
C ASP A 63 -17.30 0.81 6.62
N PRO A 64 -17.71 0.69 7.89
CA PRO A 64 -18.57 -0.43 8.33
C PRO A 64 -19.98 -0.36 7.73
N ASP A 65 -20.43 0.81 7.28
CA ASP A 65 -21.78 1.03 6.77
C ASP A 65 -21.89 0.81 5.25
N CYS A 66 -20.74 0.68 4.56
CA CYS A 66 -20.70 0.46 3.11
C CYS A 66 -20.84 -1.01 2.71
N SER A 67 -21.64 -1.28 1.68
CA SER A 67 -21.85 -2.62 1.11
C SER A 67 -20.67 -3.07 0.23
N LYS A 68 -20.62 -4.38 -0.06
CA LYS A 68 -19.65 -4.94 -1.02
C LYS A 68 -19.88 -4.44 -2.45
N GLU A 69 -21.11 -4.08 -2.80
CA GLU A 69 -21.46 -3.53 -4.11
C GLU A 69 -20.83 -2.15 -4.30
N GLN A 70 -20.73 -1.36 -3.22
CA GLN A 70 -20.05 -0.05 -3.27
C GLN A 70 -18.58 -0.17 -3.69
N ASP A 71 -17.84 -1.20 -3.24
CA ASP A 71 -16.45 -1.42 -3.68
C ASP A 71 -16.38 -1.55 -5.21
N ARG A 72 -17.31 -2.31 -5.81
CA ARG A 72 -17.36 -2.54 -7.26
C ARG A 72 -17.72 -1.26 -8.04
N LEU A 73 -18.65 -0.46 -7.52
CA LEU A 73 -19.03 0.81 -8.14
C LEU A 73 -17.86 1.80 -8.13
N ILE A 74 -17.14 1.90 -7.02
CA ILE A 74 -15.94 2.73 -6.89
C ILE A 74 -14.85 2.25 -7.87
N GLU A 75 -14.60 0.95 -7.92
CA GLU A 75 -13.60 0.33 -8.81
C GLU A 75 -13.92 0.60 -10.27
N ALA A 76 -15.19 0.44 -10.68
CA ALA A 76 -15.67 0.72 -12.03
C ALA A 76 -15.53 2.21 -12.39
N GLU A 77 -15.89 3.13 -11.49
CA GLU A 77 -15.74 4.57 -11.71
C GLU A 77 -14.28 5.00 -11.84
N LEU A 78 -13.39 4.47 -10.97
CA LEU A 78 -11.96 4.75 -11.06
C LEU A 78 -11.38 4.24 -12.38
N LYS A 79 -11.74 3.03 -12.80
CA LYS A 79 -11.29 2.44 -14.06
C LYS A 79 -11.76 3.25 -15.27
N ARG A 80 -12.98 3.79 -15.24
CA ARG A 80 -13.50 4.68 -16.29
C ARG A 80 -12.70 5.98 -16.40
N ARG A 81 -12.18 6.49 -15.27
CA ARG A 81 -11.42 7.75 -15.21
C ARG A 81 -9.94 7.56 -15.55
N LEU A 82 -9.36 6.44 -15.13
CA LEU A 82 -7.98 6.07 -15.41
C LEU A 82 -7.89 4.54 -15.52
N ASP A 83 -7.53 4.06 -16.72
CA ASP A 83 -7.49 2.63 -17.05
C ASP A 83 -6.20 1.98 -16.49
N VAL A 84 -6.21 1.74 -15.18
CA VAL A 84 -5.24 0.92 -14.46
C VAL A 84 -5.96 -0.22 -13.75
N ASP A 85 -5.22 -1.23 -13.29
CA ASP A 85 -5.81 -2.39 -12.60
C ASP A 85 -6.14 -2.04 -11.14
N TRP A 86 -7.28 -1.38 -10.94
CA TRP A 86 -7.77 -0.99 -9.63
C TRP A 86 -8.28 -2.19 -8.83
N SER A 87 -7.89 -2.26 -7.56
CA SER A 87 -8.39 -3.21 -6.56
C SER A 87 -8.91 -2.41 -5.35
N VAL A 88 -10.23 -2.22 -5.29
CA VAL A 88 -10.89 -1.45 -4.22
C VAL A 88 -11.41 -2.40 -3.15
N LYS A 89 -10.99 -2.23 -1.89
CA LYS A 89 -11.34 -3.14 -0.80
C LYS A 89 -11.63 -2.39 0.49
N ASN A 90 -12.88 -2.49 0.94
CA ASN A 90 -13.27 -2.04 2.27
C ASN A 90 -12.78 -3.02 3.33
N GLN A 91 -11.88 -2.55 4.18
CA GLN A 91 -11.24 -3.39 5.20
C GLN A 91 -12.19 -3.77 6.35
N ALA A 92 -13.29 -3.05 6.54
CA ALA A 92 -14.27 -3.38 7.59
C ALA A 92 -14.84 -4.80 7.46
N ARG A 93 -14.87 -5.37 6.25
CA ARG A 93 -15.42 -6.70 5.97
C ARG A 93 -14.36 -7.79 5.73
N MET A 94 -13.08 -7.41 5.58
CA MET A 94 -12.03 -8.37 5.20
C MET A 94 -11.71 -9.38 6.30
N HIS A 95 -12.02 -9.10 7.56
CA HIS A 95 -11.86 -10.02 8.68
C HIS A 95 -12.65 -11.33 8.47
N GLU A 96 -13.85 -11.27 7.89
CA GLU A 96 -14.68 -12.47 7.61
C GLU A 96 -13.97 -13.44 6.66
N ARG A 97 -13.48 -12.91 5.52
CA ARG A 97 -12.70 -13.66 4.53
C ARG A 97 -11.42 -14.25 5.13
N ASN A 98 -10.75 -13.48 5.97
CA ASN A 98 -9.46 -13.83 6.56
C ASN A 98 -9.58 -14.71 7.80
N ARG A 99 -10.80 -14.91 8.34
CA ARG A 99 -11.08 -15.59 9.60
C ARG A 99 -10.31 -14.98 10.77
N ASP A 100 -10.29 -13.66 10.81
CA ASP A 100 -9.73 -12.85 11.88
C ASP A 100 -10.87 -12.24 12.72
N SER A 101 -10.57 -11.70 13.89
CA SER A 101 -11.52 -10.86 14.63
C SER A 101 -11.83 -9.57 13.87
N PRO A 102 -13.00 -8.94 14.07
CA PRO A 102 -13.35 -7.68 13.41
C PRO A 102 -12.26 -6.63 13.57
N TYR A 103 -11.86 -6.03 12.46
CA TYR A 103 -10.86 -4.97 12.45
C TYR A 103 -11.47 -3.65 12.92
N LYS A 104 -10.64 -2.81 13.54
CA LYS A 104 -11.06 -1.53 14.14
C LYS A 104 -10.96 -0.34 13.18
N ASN A 105 -10.03 -0.43 12.23
CA ASN A 105 -9.70 0.62 11.25
C ASN A 105 -8.81 0.04 10.14
N THR A 106 -8.48 0.86 9.12
CA THR A 106 -7.62 0.44 8.00
C THR A 106 -6.26 -0.07 8.47
N LEU A 107 -5.59 0.63 9.38
CA LEU A 107 -4.26 0.22 9.85
C LEU A 107 -4.31 -1.07 10.68
N ASP A 108 -5.36 -1.24 11.50
CA ASP A 108 -5.53 -2.50 12.21
C ASP A 108 -5.70 -3.67 11.24
N ALA A 109 -6.50 -3.54 10.18
CA ALA A 109 -6.63 -4.54 9.12
C ALA A 109 -5.30 -4.85 8.44
N MET A 110 -4.53 -3.82 8.05
CA MET A 110 -3.20 -3.98 7.43
C MET A 110 -2.22 -4.70 8.35
N SER A 111 -2.36 -4.58 9.68
CA SER A 111 -1.49 -5.25 10.65
C SER A 111 -1.58 -6.79 10.62
N TYR A 112 -2.57 -7.36 9.93
CA TYR A 112 -2.75 -8.81 9.73
C TYR A 112 -2.30 -9.30 8.35
N TRP A 113 -1.74 -8.43 7.51
CA TRP A 113 -1.26 -8.80 6.18
C TRP A 113 -0.04 -9.70 6.25
N PRO A 114 0.22 -10.54 5.23
CA PRO A 114 1.23 -11.59 5.30
C PRO A 114 2.66 -11.09 5.51
N GLU A 115 3.03 -9.96 4.91
CA GLU A 115 4.37 -9.37 5.02
C GLU A 115 4.33 -7.99 5.67
N VAL A 116 5.32 -7.71 6.52
CA VAL A 116 5.50 -6.40 7.19
C VAL A 116 5.63 -5.28 6.15
N GLN A 117 6.42 -5.47 5.10
CA GLN A 117 6.69 -4.45 4.08
C GLN A 117 5.50 -4.21 3.15
N THR A 118 4.58 -5.17 3.03
CA THR A 118 3.33 -4.98 2.29
C THR A 118 2.33 -4.11 3.06
N ALA A 119 2.41 -4.09 4.39
CA ALA A 119 1.52 -3.31 5.25
C ALA A 119 1.93 -1.83 5.32
N VAL A 120 2.03 -1.19 4.17
CA VAL A 120 2.36 0.24 4.00
C VAL A 120 1.40 0.87 3.01
N GLY A 121 1.06 2.12 3.24
CA GLY A 121 0.22 2.90 2.34
C GLY A 121 0.66 4.35 2.26
N ILE A 122 0.10 5.08 1.31
CA ILE A 122 0.18 6.53 1.18
C ILE A 122 -1.24 7.10 1.11
N ARG A 123 -1.48 8.19 1.82
CA ARG A 123 -2.76 8.90 1.85
C ARG A 123 -2.55 10.39 1.96
N TRP A 124 -3.63 11.15 1.77
CA TRP A 124 -3.65 12.56 2.15
C TRP A 124 -3.78 12.67 3.68
N GLY A 125 -2.85 13.40 4.31
CA GLY A 125 -2.88 13.67 5.76
C GLY A 125 -3.63 14.97 6.07
N ASP A 126 -4.20 15.07 7.24
CA ASP A 126 -4.96 16.23 7.71
C ASP A 126 -4.10 17.49 8.02
N GLY A 127 -2.80 17.35 7.95
CA GLY A 127 -1.85 18.44 8.18
C GLY A 127 -0.70 18.38 7.18
N GLY A 128 -0.55 19.40 6.35
CA GLY A 128 0.58 19.53 5.43
C GLY A 128 1.91 19.40 6.18
N TYR A 129 2.55 18.26 6.08
CA TYR A 129 3.86 18.01 6.69
C TYR A 129 4.93 18.77 5.91
N LYS A 130 5.46 19.83 6.52
CA LYS A 130 6.71 20.47 6.10
C LYS A 130 7.85 19.81 6.87
N PHE A 131 8.65 18.99 6.21
CA PHE A 131 9.90 18.50 6.78
C PHE A 131 11.07 18.89 5.88
N GLY A 132 12.02 19.66 6.40
CA GLY A 132 13.26 20.00 5.71
C GLY A 132 13.09 20.83 4.41
N GLY A 133 12.04 21.67 4.30
CA GLY A 133 11.82 22.54 3.13
C GLY A 133 11.15 21.87 1.94
N TYR A 134 10.83 20.58 2.00
CA TYR A 134 10.06 19.86 0.97
C TYR A 134 8.58 19.83 1.34
N GLU A 135 7.74 20.44 0.52
CA GLU A 135 6.29 20.30 0.60
C GLU A 135 5.89 19.03 -0.17
N PHE A 136 5.56 17.95 0.56
CA PHE A 136 4.99 16.74 -0.04
C PHE A 136 3.47 16.88 -0.25
N GLY A 137 2.98 18.09 -0.48
CA GLY A 137 1.59 18.39 -0.84
C GLY A 137 0.55 17.86 0.16
N GLY A 138 0.94 17.53 1.41
CA GLY A 138 0.02 16.94 2.40
C GLY A 138 -0.08 15.43 2.36
N TYR A 139 0.63 14.71 1.47
CA TYR A 139 0.68 13.26 1.49
C TYR A 139 1.59 12.71 2.58
N GLU A 140 1.18 11.60 3.20
CA GLU A 140 1.93 10.90 4.23
C GLU A 140 1.98 9.39 3.99
N LEU A 141 3.08 8.75 4.40
CA LEU A 141 3.18 7.30 4.49
C LEU A 141 2.59 6.82 5.80
N VAL A 142 1.74 5.78 5.73
CA VAL A 142 1.09 5.15 6.87
C VAL A 142 1.39 3.66 6.93
N SER A 143 1.54 3.13 8.14
CA SER A 143 1.73 1.69 8.38
C SER A 143 1.34 1.36 9.82
N PRO A 144 0.83 0.15 10.10
CA PRO A 144 0.65 -0.34 11.47
C PRO A 144 1.98 -0.70 12.16
N PHE A 145 3.05 -0.78 11.39
CA PHE A 145 4.42 -1.06 11.90
C PHE A 145 5.28 0.19 11.82
N PRO A 146 6.35 0.28 12.63
CA PRO A 146 7.32 1.39 12.53
C PRO A 146 7.88 1.53 11.11
N LEU A 147 7.89 2.75 10.56
CA LEU A 147 8.31 2.99 9.17
C LEU A 147 9.76 2.57 8.88
N ASP A 148 10.64 2.62 9.87
CA ASP A 148 12.02 2.13 9.75
C ASP A 148 12.12 0.62 9.55
N LYS A 149 11.09 -0.15 9.95
CA LYS A 149 10.97 -1.59 9.70
C LYS A 149 10.33 -1.91 8.36
N VAL A 150 9.46 -1.04 7.89
CA VAL A 150 8.70 -1.22 6.64
C VAL A 150 9.48 -0.74 5.42
N LEU A 151 10.15 0.42 5.53
CA LEU A 151 10.91 1.05 4.45
C LEU A 151 12.32 0.46 4.33
N THR A 152 12.40 -0.85 4.12
CA THR A 152 13.64 -1.64 4.07
C THR A 152 13.70 -2.52 2.82
N CYS A 153 14.91 -2.99 2.49
CA CYS A 153 15.16 -3.96 1.42
C CYS A 153 14.91 -5.40 1.91
N ARG A 154 13.72 -5.64 2.47
CA ARG A 154 13.36 -6.93 3.09
C ARG A 154 11.97 -7.40 2.69
N VAL A 155 11.75 -8.70 2.85
CA VAL A 155 10.43 -9.33 2.88
C VAL A 155 10.34 -10.14 4.17
N THR A 156 9.62 -9.61 5.16
CA THR A 156 9.55 -10.18 6.51
C THR A 156 8.17 -10.77 6.74
N LEU A 157 8.11 -12.03 7.17
CA LEU A 157 6.87 -12.66 7.63
C LEU A 157 6.29 -11.85 8.80
N ASN A 158 5.01 -11.52 8.71
CA ASN A 158 4.35 -10.75 9.77
C ASN A 158 4.25 -11.54 11.07
N PRO A 159 4.95 -11.12 12.16
CA PRO A 159 4.93 -11.85 13.43
C PRO A 159 3.59 -11.76 14.17
N LYS A 160 2.79 -10.73 13.92
CA LYS A 160 1.45 -10.58 14.56
C LYS A 160 0.48 -11.68 14.09
N ARG A 161 0.57 -12.07 12.83
CA ARG A 161 -0.30 -13.07 12.22
C ARG A 161 0.50 -13.91 11.20
N PRO A 162 1.37 -14.83 11.66
CA PRO A 162 2.26 -15.56 10.79
C PRO A 162 1.48 -16.54 9.89
N LYS A 163 1.36 -16.15 8.61
CA LYS A 163 0.68 -16.92 7.56
C LYS A 163 1.75 -17.60 6.69
N HIS A 164 2.53 -18.54 7.25
CA HIS A 164 3.69 -19.15 6.58
C HIS A 164 3.38 -19.70 5.18
N ALA A 165 2.27 -20.41 5.00
CA ALA A 165 1.90 -20.98 3.70
C ALA A 165 1.65 -19.89 2.66
N VAL A 166 0.90 -18.83 3.02
CA VAL A 166 0.62 -17.69 2.14
C VAL A 166 1.90 -16.91 1.84
N PHE A 167 2.74 -16.65 2.84
CA PHE A 167 4.02 -15.98 2.68
C PHE A 167 4.93 -16.71 1.67
N ASN A 168 5.13 -18.03 1.84
CA ASN A 168 5.96 -18.84 0.94
C ASN A 168 5.37 -18.90 -0.47
N GLN A 169 4.03 -19.06 -0.61
CA GLN A 169 3.37 -19.01 -1.91
C GLN A 169 3.64 -17.70 -2.62
N ARG A 170 3.52 -16.56 -1.91
CA ARG A 170 3.72 -15.22 -2.49
C ARG A 170 5.17 -14.98 -2.89
N LEU A 171 6.15 -15.39 -2.07
CA LEU A 171 7.57 -15.33 -2.43
C LEU A 171 7.87 -16.06 -3.75
N ASN A 172 7.26 -17.24 -3.95
CA ASN A 172 7.47 -18.06 -5.14
C ASN A 172 6.74 -17.53 -6.38
N SER A 173 5.53 -16.96 -6.19
CA SER A 173 4.64 -16.60 -7.32
C SER A 173 4.75 -15.15 -7.79
N LYS A 174 5.19 -14.23 -6.93
CA LYS A 174 5.20 -12.79 -7.24
C LYS A 174 6.46 -12.31 -7.97
N GLY A 175 7.49 -13.16 -8.14
CA GLY A 175 8.72 -12.79 -8.83
C GLY A 175 9.58 -11.72 -8.12
N TRP A 176 9.29 -11.43 -6.84
CA TRP A 176 9.96 -10.35 -6.11
C TRP A 176 11.48 -10.49 -6.07
N LEU A 177 11.99 -11.69 -5.78
CA LEU A 177 13.44 -11.93 -5.65
C LEU A 177 14.16 -11.87 -7.00
N SER A 178 13.45 -12.07 -8.11
CA SER A 178 14.00 -11.90 -9.46
C SER A 178 14.05 -10.41 -9.85
N GLN A 179 12.99 -9.66 -9.51
CA GLN A 179 12.89 -8.23 -9.83
C GLN A 179 13.76 -7.37 -8.90
N TRP A 180 13.87 -7.76 -7.64
CA TRP A 180 14.64 -7.06 -6.60
C TRP A 180 15.63 -8.02 -5.92
N PRO A 181 16.79 -8.34 -6.57
CA PRO A 181 17.70 -9.40 -6.10
C PRO A 181 18.46 -9.09 -4.81
N LYS A 182 18.44 -7.83 -4.32
CA LYS A 182 19.04 -7.47 -3.02
C LYS A 182 18.06 -7.67 -1.84
N LEU A 183 16.84 -8.16 -2.10
CA LEU A 183 15.88 -8.38 -1.02
C LEU A 183 16.35 -9.49 -0.08
N GLU A 184 16.36 -9.20 1.20
CA GLU A 184 16.56 -10.17 2.28
C GLU A 184 15.20 -10.73 2.74
N VAL A 185 15.13 -12.06 2.94
CA VAL A 185 13.91 -12.74 3.38
C VAL A 185 14.02 -13.14 4.84
N ASP A 186 13.10 -12.62 5.68
CA ASP A 186 12.98 -12.97 7.09
C ASP A 186 11.70 -13.80 7.32
N ARG A 187 11.82 -14.99 7.95
CA ARG A 187 10.74 -15.95 8.21
C ARG A 187 10.43 -16.12 9.69
#